data_5cbed54121b1198dac710de2672b9efb
#
_entry.id   5cbed54121b1198dac710de2672b9efb
#
_cell.length_a   1.000
_cell.length_b   1.000
_cell.length_c   1.000
_cell.angle_alpha   90.00
_cell.angle_beta   90.00
_cell.angle_gamma   90.00
#
_symmetry.space_group_name_H-M   'P 1'
#
loop_
_entity.id
_entity.type
_entity.pdbx_description
1 polymer ?
#
loop_
_entity_poly.entity_id
_entity_poly.type
_entity_poly.pdbx_seq_one_letter_code
_entity_poly.pdbx_strand_id
1 'polypeptide(L)'
;MTQLNADKAQALFDGTHGPAAALDWSGLTDVRFIANSVGILLLATLLGAVIGYHPATRRTIDGLHEADMPHVYVMYALIGAVIGVAVREFGTVVGLVVFGIGGLTRFRSAADSTRDTVRLIIVTLVGLTAGLGLLHFAVIITLFTSALIYVFDTRPPYRIRVEGIARDRADRCTEVYRGILKGHGCSIIAEHHSLEKERIEFVFRLPRRSTRDRLDVELRSIAADLRGDVDWEVT
;
A
#
# COMPACT_ATOMS: atom_id res chain seq x y z
N MET A 1 41.02 -1.07 23.15
CA MET A 1 39.67 -1.48 22.60
C MET A 1 38.76 -0.27 22.29
N THR A 2 38.88 0.83 22.96
CA THR A 2 38.00 2.03 22.79
C THR A 2 38.26 2.82 21.48
N GLN A 3 39.48 2.89 20.97
CA GLN A 3 39.81 3.60 19.73
C GLN A 3 39.29 2.89 18.49
N LEU A 4 39.37 1.54 18.46
CA LEU A 4 38.89 0.74 17.35
C LEU A 4 37.36 0.88 17.10
N ASN A 5 36.60 1.17 18.14
CA ASN A 5 35.16 1.43 18.04
C ASN A 5 34.85 2.87 17.58
N ALA A 6 35.70 3.84 17.93
CA ALA A 6 35.57 5.21 17.45
C ALA A 6 35.86 5.32 15.96
N ASP A 7 36.91 4.67 15.48
CA ASP A 7 37.27 4.63 14.05
C ASP A 7 36.23 3.91 13.19
N LYS A 8 35.63 2.82 13.72
CA LYS A 8 34.52 2.15 13.06
C LYS A 8 33.23 3.00 13.05
N ALA A 9 32.97 3.73 14.12
CA ALA A 9 31.83 4.63 14.18
C ALA A 9 32.02 5.82 13.21
N GLN A 10 33.23 6.35 13.11
CA GLN A 10 33.55 7.41 12.17
C GLN A 10 33.48 6.95 10.71
N ALA A 11 33.95 5.75 10.41
CA ALA A 11 33.83 5.16 9.08
C ALA A 11 32.36 4.88 8.65
N LEU A 12 31.44 4.74 9.58
CA LEU A 12 29.99 4.64 9.30
C LEU A 12 29.35 6.00 8.97
N PHE A 13 29.96 7.09 9.42
CA PHE A 13 29.50 8.47 9.14
C PHE A 13 30.22 9.11 7.96
N ASP A 14 31.48 8.73 7.73
CA ASP A 14 32.25 9.16 6.56
C ASP A 14 31.87 8.26 5.38
N GLY A 15 31.09 8.78 4.46
CA GLY A 15 30.87 8.13 3.16
C GLY A 15 32.19 7.92 2.43
N THR A 16 32.27 6.96 1.55
CA THR A 16 33.45 6.59 0.76
C THR A 16 34.01 7.74 -0.07
N HIS A 17 33.25 8.82 -0.23
CA HIS A 17 33.66 10.06 -0.89
C HIS A 17 33.37 11.26 0.03
N GLY A 18 34.41 12.01 0.42
CA GLY A 18 34.28 13.22 1.22
C GLY A 18 33.45 14.30 0.51
N PRO A 19 32.98 15.34 1.23
CA PRO A 19 32.08 16.39 0.71
C PRO A 19 32.64 17.16 -0.51
N ALA A 20 33.95 17.12 -0.74
CA ALA A 20 34.60 17.70 -1.94
C ALA A 20 34.24 16.95 -3.24
N ALA A 21 34.00 15.65 -3.17
CA ALA A 21 33.60 14.85 -4.32
C ALA A 21 32.15 15.10 -4.77
N ALA A 22 31.32 15.62 -3.88
CA ALA A 22 29.91 15.92 -4.19
C ALA A 22 29.72 17.10 -5.16
N LEU A 23 30.75 17.94 -5.32
CA LEU A 23 30.74 19.08 -6.26
C LEU A 23 31.46 18.75 -7.57
N ASP A 24 32.04 17.56 -7.68
CA ASP A 24 32.76 17.15 -8.89
C ASP A 24 31.80 16.47 -9.88
N TRP A 25 31.66 17.12 -11.03
CA TRP A 25 30.87 16.60 -12.16
C TRP A 25 31.52 15.40 -12.87
N SER A 26 32.68 14.95 -12.42
CA SER A 26 33.40 13.79 -12.99
C SER A 26 32.58 12.51 -12.94
N GLY A 27 31.68 12.36 -11.96
CA GLY A 27 30.75 11.25 -11.88
C GLY A 27 29.81 11.12 -13.07
N LEU A 28 29.51 12.23 -13.77
CA LEU A 28 28.71 12.20 -15.00
C LEU A 28 29.48 11.70 -16.23
N THR A 29 30.79 11.62 -16.16
CA THR A 29 31.66 11.10 -17.22
C THR A 29 32.01 9.63 -16.99
N ASP A 30 31.82 9.10 -15.79
CA ASP A 30 32.01 7.68 -15.50
C ASP A 30 30.82 6.84 -15.96
N VAL A 31 30.95 6.26 -17.13
CA VAL A 31 29.94 5.38 -17.73
C VAL A 31 29.59 4.20 -16.84
N ARG A 32 30.53 3.67 -16.05
CA ARG A 32 30.25 2.55 -15.14
C ARG A 32 29.39 2.98 -13.97
N PHE A 33 29.67 4.15 -13.39
CA PHE A 33 28.85 4.72 -12.32
C PHE A 33 27.42 5.00 -12.80
N ILE A 34 27.29 5.64 -13.96
CA ILE A 34 25.99 5.93 -14.57
C ILE A 34 25.22 4.64 -14.84
N ALA A 35 25.85 3.67 -15.51
CA ALA A 35 25.19 2.40 -15.85
C ALA A 35 24.72 1.64 -14.60
N ASN A 36 25.55 1.62 -13.53
CA ASN A 36 25.19 0.98 -12.28
C ASN A 36 24.03 1.71 -11.58
N SER A 37 24.08 3.04 -11.50
CA SER A 37 23.03 3.84 -10.90
C SER A 37 21.71 3.71 -11.64
N VAL A 38 21.72 3.81 -12.96
CA VAL A 38 20.54 3.60 -13.81
C VAL A 38 20.00 2.17 -13.64
N GLY A 39 20.88 1.17 -13.61
CA GLY A 39 20.49 -0.22 -13.38
C GLY A 39 19.79 -0.43 -12.05
N ILE A 40 20.28 0.19 -10.97
CA ILE A 40 19.64 0.16 -9.64
C ILE A 40 18.27 0.81 -9.68
N LEU A 41 18.15 2.00 -10.28
CA LEU A 41 16.89 2.72 -10.38
C LEU A 41 15.85 1.94 -11.22
N LEU A 42 16.27 1.36 -12.35
CA LEU A 42 15.42 0.51 -13.18
C LEU A 42 14.95 -0.74 -12.41
N LEU A 43 15.86 -1.40 -11.69
CA LEU A 43 15.50 -2.56 -10.88
C LEU A 43 14.50 -2.19 -9.78
N ALA A 44 14.75 -1.10 -9.05
CA ALA A 44 13.84 -0.62 -8.01
C ALA A 44 12.45 -0.30 -8.58
N THR A 45 12.40 0.38 -9.73
CA THR A 45 11.17 0.68 -10.46
C THR A 45 10.43 -0.60 -10.86
N LEU A 46 11.15 -1.60 -11.36
CA LEU A 46 10.57 -2.90 -11.74
C LEU A 46 10.01 -3.64 -10.52
N LEU A 47 10.76 -3.70 -9.41
CA LEU A 47 10.31 -4.35 -8.18
C LEU A 47 9.10 -3.62 -7.58
N GLY A 48 9.09 -2.28 -7.60
CA GLY A 48 7.93 -1.47 -7.21
C GLY A 48 6.71 -1.75 -8.09
N ALA A 49 6.92 -1.90 -9.41
CA ALA A 49 5.85 -2.24 -10.33
C ALA A 49 5.28 -3.66 -10.07
N VAL A 50 6.12 -4.64 -9.74
CA VAL A 50 5.67 -6.01 -9.39
C VAL A 50 4.70 -5.98 -8.20
N ILE A 51 4.98 -5.17 -7.19
CA ILE A 51 4.09 -5.01 -6.02
C ILE A 51 2.85 -4.19 -6.40
N GLY A 52 3.03 -3.07 -7.11
CA GLY A 52 1.94 -2.14 -7.46
C GLY A 52 0.93 -2.74 -8.43
N TYR A 53 1.39 -3.45 -9.45
CA TYR A 53 0.54 -4.09 -10.46
C TYR A 53 0.17 -5.53 -10.13
N HIS A 54 0.23 -5.91 -8.85
CA HIS A 54 -0.09 -7.28 -8.45
C HIS A 54 -1.54 -7.66 -8.82
N PRO A 55 -1.79 -8.83 -9.46
CA PRO A 55 -3.11 -9.20 -9.99
C PRO A 55 -4.20 -9.33 -8.92
N ALA A 56 -3.84 -9.61 -7.67
CA ALA A 56 -4.80 -9.66 -6.56
C ALA A 56 -5.34 -8.25 -6.24
N THR A 57 -4.51 -7.22 -6.34
CA THR A 57 -4.91 -5.82 -6.10
C THR A 57 -5.82 -5.30 -7.20
N ARG A 58 -5.56 -5.66 -8.47
CA ARG A 58 -6.39 -5.20 -9.60
C ARG A 58 -7.85 -5.67 -9.56
N ARG A 59 -8.15 -6.75 -8.87
CA ARG A 59 -9.51 -7.29 -8.74
C ARG A 59 -10.39 -6.49 -7.79
N THR A 60 -9.82 -5.58 -7.05
CA THR A 60 -10.48 -4.85 -5.96
C THR A 60 -10.66 -3.36 -6.29
N ILE A 61 -10.29 -2.92 -7.51
CA ILE A 61 -10.35 -1.51 -7.93
C ILE A 61 -11.82 -1.17 -8.24
N ASP A 62 -12.43 -0.37 -7.38
CA ASP A 62 -13.81 0.16 -7.53
C ASP A 62 -13.84 1.69 -7.75
N GLY A 63 -12.69 2.40 -7.69
CA GLY A 63 -12.64 3.86 -7.81
C GLY A 63 -11.47 4.38 -8.66
N LEU A 64 -11.63 5.61 -9.20
CA LEU A 64 -10.58 6.31 -9.96
C LEU A 64 -9.30 6.52 -9.12
N HIS A 65 -9.45 6.75 -7.82
CA HIS A 65 -8.32 6.96 -6.91
C HIS A 65 -7.47 5.68 -6.72
N GLU A 66 -8.12 4.53 -6.68
CA GLU A 66 -7.42 3.24 -6.58
C GLU A 66 -6.69 2.86 -7.88
N ALA A 67 -7.14 3.36 -9.02
CA ALA A 67 -6.49 3.13 -10.31
C ALA A 67 -5.09 3.77 -10.40
N ASP A 68 -4.87 4.88 -9.69
CA ASP A 68 -3.59 5.61 -9.69
C ASP A 68 -2.58 5.07 -8.67
N MET A 69 -3.01 4.26 -7.70
CA MET A 69 -2.13 3.71 -6.66
C MET A 69 -0.91 2.94 -7.17
N PRO A 70 -0.98 2.13 -8.25
CA PRO A 70 0.20 1.45 -8.78
C PRO A 70 1.34 2.40 -9.17
N HIS A 71 1.02 3.56 -9.75
CA HIS A 71 2.01 4.59 -10.10
C HIS A 71 2.68 5.16 -8.84
N VAL A 72 1.88 5.38 -7.80
CA VAL A 72 2.37 5.87 -6.51
C VAL A 72 3.38 4.88 -5.92
N TYR A 73 3.11 3.57 -5.94
CA TYR A 73 4.05 2.55 -5.47
C TYR A 73 5.36 2.57 -6.24
N VAL A 74 5.32 2.68 -7.57
CA VAL A 74 6.53 2.78 -8.41
C VAL A 74 7.37 4.00 -8.03
N MET A 75 6.72 5.15 -7.84
CA MET A 75 7.41 6.39 -7.42
C MET A 75 8.04 6.27 -6.03
N TYR A 76 7.39 5.59 -5.09
CA TYR A 76 7.94 5.37 -3.76
C TYR A 76 9.13 4.40 -3.78
N ALA A 77 9.12 3.38 -4.64
CA ALA A 77 10.30 2.53 -4.87
C ALA A 77 11.48 3.34 -5.39
N LEU A 78 11.22 4.24 -6.34
CA LEU A 78 12.26 5.11 -6.91
C LEU A 78 12.83 6.06 -5.84
N ILE A 79 11.97 6.68 -5.03
CA ILE A 79 12.39 7.55 -3.92
C ILE A 79 13.28 6.75 -2.95
N GLY A 80 12.86 5.56 -2.56
CA GLY A 80 13.66 4.68 -1.71
C GLY A 80 15.03 4.38 -2.32
N ALA A 81 15.10 4.07 -3.62
CA ALA A 81 16.34 3.78 -4.31
C ALA A 81 17.29 4.98 -4.35
N VAL A 82 16.76 6.18 -4.62
CA VAL A 82 17.56 7.42 -4.58
C VAL A 82 18.15 7.66 -3.20
N ILE A 83 17.34 7.46 -2.14
CA ILE A 83 17.84 7.59 -0.76
C ILE A 83 18.93 6.54 -0.49
N GLY A 84 18.72 5.29 -0.91
CA GLY A 84 19.70 4.23 -0.75
C GLY A 84 21.05 4.51 -1.45
N VAL A 85 21.00 5.02 -2.68
CA VAL A 85 22.20 5.47 -3.41
C VAL A 85 22.87 6.63 -2.67
N ALA A 86 22.09 7.62 -2.20
CA ALA A 86 22.63 8.75 -1.44
C ALA A 86 23.30 8.30 -0.15
N VAL A 87 22.71 7.35 0.59
CA VAL A 87 23.33 6.77 1.81
C VAL A 87 24.63 6.08 1.48
N ARG A 88 24.65 5.30 0.39
CA ARG A 88 25.83 4.54 -0.02
C ARG A 88 27.00 5.44 -0.45
N GLU A 89 26.71 6.51 -1.20
CA GLU A 89 27.74 7.39 -1.77
C GLU A 89 28.18 8.50 -0.80
N PHE A 90 27.26 9.06 -0.02
CA PHE A 90 27.51 10.26 0.81
C PHE A 90 27.44 9.98 2.31
N GLY A 91 27.20 8.74 2.71
CA GLY A 91 27.10 8.34 4.12
C GLY A 91 25.71 8.51 4.73
N THR A 92 25.57 7.91 5.90
CA THR A 92 24.27 7.77 6.59
C THR A 92 23.60 9.10 6.94
N VAL A 93 24.40 10.14 7.25
CA VAL A 93 23.87 11.46 7.67
C VAL A 93 23.08 12.11 6.55
N VAL A 94 23.61 12.11 5.33
CA VAL A 94 22.92 12.68 4.15
C VAL A 94 21.65 11.91 3.84
N GLY A 95 21.71 10.59 3.88
CA GLY A 95 20.53 9.74 3.70
C GLY A 95 19.45 10.01 4.74
N LEU A 96 19.82 10.21 6.01
CA LEU A 96 18.89 10.53 7.09
C LEU A 96 18.19 11.87 6.85
N VAL A 97 18.91 12.89 6.39
CA VAL A 97 18.34 14.21 6.07
C VAL A 97 17.36 14.10 4.92
N VAL A 98 17.73 13.43 3.83
CA VAL A 98 16.86 13.24 2.65
C VAL A 98 15.62 12.44 3.02
N PHE A 99 15.77 11.35 3.80
CA PHE A 99 14.66 10.55 4.29
C PHE A 99 13.74 11.34 5.22
N GLY A 100 14.33 12.13 6.16
CA GLY A 100 13.59 12.95 7.11
C GLY A 100 12.71 13.99 6.42
N ILE A 101 13.25 14.71 5.44
CA ILE A 101 12.50 15.70 4.66
C ILE A 101 11.40 15.00 3.83
N GLY A 102 11.73 13.91 3.15
CA GLY A 102 10.77 13.12 2.35
C GLY A 102 9.65 12.52 3.20
N GLY A 103 9.98 12.00 4.38
CA GLY A 103 9.02 11.36 5.28
C GLY A 103 8.03 12.34 5.91
N LEU A 104 8.49 13.52 6.32
CA LEU A 104 7.64 14.53 6.96
C LEU A 104 6.54 15.07 6.04
N THR A 105 6.80 15.15 4.74
CA THR A 105 5.89 15.80 3.80
C THR A 105 4.89 14.85 3.14
N ARG A 106 5.15 13.54 3.10
CA ARG A 106 4.48 12.68 2.13
C ARG A 106 3.65 11.52 2.65
N PHE A 107 3.97 10.93 3.80
CA PHE A 107 3.20 9.76 4.27
C PHE A 107 1.77 10.09 4.72
N ARG A 108 1.46 11.35 4.93
CA ARG A 108 0.17 11.78 5.49
C ARG A 108 -0.95 11.94 4.44
N SER A 109 -0.63 12.08 3.17
CA SER A 109 -1.60 12.46 2.14
C SER A 109 -1.81 11.44 1.01
N ALA A 110 -1.01 10.37 0.98
CA ALA A 110 -1.01 9.44 -0.17
C ALA A 110 -1.81 8.15 0.05
N ALA A 111 -2.25 7.85 1.26
CA ALA A 111 -2.93 6.60 1.56
C ALA A 111 -4.21 6.84 2.37
N ASP A 112 -5.35 6.56 1.77
CA ASP A 112 -6.66 6.63 2.43
C ASP A 112 -6.91 5.39 3.30
N SER A 113 -6.16 4.30 3.08
CA SER A 113 -6.29 3.07 3.83
C SER A 113 -5.00 2.67 4.55
N THR A 114 -5.12 2.04 5.71
CA THR A 114 -4.00 1.47 6.47
C THR A 114 -3.22 0.45 5.64
N ARG A 115 -3.90 -0.29 4.77
CA ARG A 115 -3.31 -1.29 3.87
C ARG A 115 -2.35 -0.64 2.88
N ASP A 116 -2.75 0.46 2.26
CA ASP A 116 -1.94 1.18 1.28
C ASP A 116 -0.73 1.84 1.93
N THR A 117 -0.91 2.37 3.15
CA THR A 117 0.21 2.89 3.95
C THR A 117 1.29 1.82 4.18
N VAL A 118 0.91 0.61 4.60
CA VAL A 118 1.85 -0.49 4.83
C VAL A 118 2.56 -0.89 3.53
N ARG A 119 1.84 -0.97 2.42
CA ARG A 119 2.43 -1.26 1.10
C ARG A 119 3.43 -0.19 0.66
N LEU A 120 3.10 1.10 0.83
CA LEU A 120 4.00 2.20 0.53
C LEU A 120 5.30 2.11 1.31
N ILE A 121 5.23 1.80 2.61
CA ILE A 121 6.41 1.60 3.45
C ILE A 121 7.25 0.44 2.91
N ILE A 122 6.65 -0.71 2.61
CA ILE A 122 7.37 -1.88 2.11
C ILE A 122 8.04 -1.57 0.76
N VAL A 123 7.33 -0.93 -0.16
CA VAL A 123 7.88 -0.56 -1.47
C VAL A 123 9.05 0.41 -1.34
N THR A 124 8.94 1.38 -0.44
CA THR A 124 10.06 2.30 -0.14
C THR A 124 11.27 1.55 0.40
N LEU A 125 11.06 0.58 1.29
CA LEU A 125 12.15 -0.26 1.81
C LEU A 125 12.78 -1.14 0.74
N VAL A 126 11.98 -1.67 -0.19
CA VAL A 126 12.49 -2.43 -1.36
C VAL A 126 13.39 -1.52 -2.21
N GLY A 127 12.94 -0.31 -2.52
CA GLY A 127 13.76 0.68 -3.23
C GLY A 127 15.04 1.02 -2.46
N LEU A 128 14.93 1.31 -1.17
CA LEU A 128 16.07 1.63 -0.30
C LEU A 128 17.12 0.51 -0.30
N THR A 129 16.71 -0.74 -0.15
CA THR A 129 17.62 -1.89 -0.15
C THR A 129 18.28 -2.08 -1.52
N ALA A 130 17.56 -1.85 -2.61
CA ALA A 130 18.15 -1.84 -3.95
C ALA A 130 19.19 -0.73 -4.11
N GLY A 131 18.88 0.49 -3.64
CA GLY A 131 19.79 1.66 -3.66
C GLY A 131 21.07 1.44 -2.87
N LEU A 132 20.98 0.77 -1.72
CA LEU A 132 22.14 0.37 -0.92
C LEU A 132 23.04 -0.68 -1.59
N GLY A 133 22.61 -1.23 -2.74
CA GLY A 133 23.33 -2.29 -3.44
C GLY A 133 22.97 -3.71 -2.96
N LEU A 134 22.03 -3.86 -2.06
CA LEU A 134 21.55 -5.14 -1.54
C LEU A 134 20.48 -5.76 -2.46
N LEU A 135 20.81 -5.93 -3.76
CA LEU A 135 19.85 -6.31 -4.80
C LEU A 135 19.15 -7.64 -4.51
N HIS A 136 19.92 -8.65 -4.04
CA HIS A 136 19.34 -9.96 -3.69
C HIS A 136 18.28 -9.85 -2.61
N PHE A 137 18.55 -9.02 -1.59
CA PHE A 137 17.63 -8.81 -0.49
C PHE A 137 16.36 -8.06 -0.94
N ALA A 138 16.49 -7.05 -1.80
CA ALA A 138 15.36 -6.36 -2.41
C ALA A 138 14.44 -7.32 -3.18
N VAL A 139 15.02 -8.25 -3.96
CA VAL A 139 14.25 -9.28 -4.69
C VAL A 139 13.53 -10.22 -3.71
N ILE A 140 14.23 -10.70 -2.67
CA ILE A 140 13.62 -11.59 -1.67
C ILE A 140 12.45 -10.91 -0.97
N ILE A 141 12.60 -9.65 -0.53
CA ILE A 141 11.51 -8.88 0.10
C ILE A 141 10.33 -8.74 -0.87
N THR A 142 10.60 -8.42 -2.14
CA THR A 142 9.55 -8.27 -3.15
C THR A 142 8.77 -9.57 -3.36
N LEU A 143 9.44 -10.71 -3.49
CA LEU A 143 8.79 -12.01 -3.66
C LEU A 143 7.98 -12.38 -2.43
N PHE A 144 8.53 -12.20 -1.24
CA PHE A 144 7.83 -12.47 0.01
C PHE A 144 6.60 -11.58 0.18
N THR A 145 6.74 -10.28 -0.10
CA THR A 145 5.62 -9.32 -0.06
C THR A 145 4.54 -9.68 -1.07
N SER A 146 4.92 -10.04 -2.30
CA SER A 146 3.97 -10.48 -3.32
C SER A 146 3.21 -11.73 -2.90
N ALA A 147 3.88 -12.69 -2.25
CA ALA A 147 3.24 -13.88 -1.70
C ALA A 147 2.25 -13.52 -0.58
N LEU A 148 2.62 -12.59 0.32
CA LEU A 148 1.72 -12.12 1.39
C LEU A 148 0.50 -11.38 0.81
N ILE A 149 0.68 -10.51 -0.18
CA ILE A 149 -0.41 -9.83 -0.86
C ILE A 149 -1.37 -10.85 -1.47
N TYR A 150 -0.83 -11.88 -2.14
CA TYR A 150 -1.66 -12.94 -2.72
C TYR A 150 -2.48 -13.67 -1.66
N VAL A 151 -1.90 -13.97 -0.50
CA VAL A 151 -2.58 -14.66 0.61
C VAL A 151 -3.65 -13.78 1.25
N PHE A 152 -3.34 -12.52 1.55
CA PHE A 152 -4.23 -11.63 2.30
C PHE A 152 -5.30 -10.97 1.43
N ASP A 153 -4.98 -10.61 0.19
CA ASP A 153 -5.92 -9.91 -0.70
C ASP A 153 -6.84 -10.85 -1.48
N THR A 154 -6.71 -12.16 -1.29
CA THR A 154 -7.60 -13.13 -1.96
C THR A 154 -9.06 -12.97 -1.53
N ARG A 155 -9.33 -12.32 -0.39
CA ARG A 155 -10.67 -12.11 0.15
C ARG A 155 -10.79 -10.72 0.77
N PRO A 156 -10.92 -9.66 -0.02
CA PRO A 156 -11.16 -8.33 0.53
C PRO A 156 -12.49 -8.32 1.29
N PRO A 157 -12.56 -7.64 2.43
CA PRO A 157 -13.83 -7.35 3.05
C PRO A 157 -14.60 -6.31 2.23
N TYR A 158 -15.89 -6.54 2.08
CA TYR A 158 -16.82 -5.60 1.49
C TYR A 158 -17.59 -4.91 2.60
N ARG A 159 -17.88 -3.62 2.40
CA ARG A 159 -18.77 -2.85 3.24
C ARG A 159 -20.00 -2.46 2.42
N ILE A 160 -21.18 -2.75 2.95
CA ILE A 160 -22.43 -2.20 2.45
C ILE A 160 -22.92 -1.18 3.46
N ARG A 161 -23.22 0.01 2.96
CA ARG A 161 -23.85 1.08 3.71
C ARG A 161 -25.26 1.23 3.20
N VAL A 162 -26.24 1.16 4.11
CA VAL A 162 -27.67 1.30 3.80
C VAL A 162 -28.16 2.54 4.52
N GLU A 163 -28.62 3.55 3.77
CA GLU A 163 -29.06 4.85 4.27
C GLU A 163 -30.57 5.05 4.02
N GLY A 164 -31.17 5.96 4.78
CA GLY A 164 -32.58 6.34 4.59
C GLY A 164 -33.59 5.35 5.16
N ILE A 165 -33.21 4.58 6.19
CA ILE A 165 -34.10 3.64 6.85
C ILE A 165 -34.69 4.29 8.09
N ALA A 166 -36.04 4.34 8.16
CA ALA A 166 -36.72 4.84 9.30
C ALA A 166 -36.41 4.00 10.56
N ARG A 167 -36.27 4.66 11.72
CA ARG A 167 -35.84 4.03 12.99
C ARG A 167 -36.72 2.86 13.42
N ASP A 168 -38.01 2.94 13.15
CA ASP A 168 -38.98 1.89 13.46
C ASP A 168 -38.80 0.60 12.67
N ARG A 169 -38.10 0.68 11.52
CA ARG A 169 -37.85 -0.44 10.61
C ARG A 169 -36.41 -0.93 10.60
N ALA A 170 -35.52 -0.24 11.32
CA ALA A 170 -34.07 -0.54 11.29
C ALA A 170 -33.75 -2.00 11.67
N ASP A 171 -34.40 -2.52 12.72
CA ASP A 171 -34.17 -3.91 13.15
C ASP A 171 -34.65 -4.92 12.10
N ARG A 172 -35.80 -4.66 11.51
CA ARG A 172 -36.37 -5.52 10.48
C ARG A 172 -35.54 -5.50 9.19
N CYS A 173 -35.06 -4.33 8.81
CA CYS A 173 -34.13 -4.15 7.70
C CYS A 173 -32.85 -4.94 7.96
N THR A 174 -32.26 -4.81 9.13
CA THR A 174 -31.05 -5.54 9.53
C THR A 174 -31.23 -7.05 9.41
N GLU A 175 -32.35 -7.58 9.86
CA GLU A 175 -32.64 -9.02 9.76
C GLU A 175 -32.75 -9.48 8.31
N VAL A 176 -33.39 -8.71 7.42
CA VAL A 176 -33.52 -9.02 6.00
C VAL A 176 -32.15 -9.03 5.32
N TYR A 177 -31.36 -7.97 5.52
CA TYR A 177 -30.01 -7.89 4.95
C TYR A 177 -29.10 -9.01 5.48
N ARG A 178 -29.13 -9.29 6.77
CA ARG A 178 -28.41 -10.40 7.38
C ARG A 178 -28.84 -11.75 6.81
N GLY A 179 -30.13 -11.95 6.58
CA GLY A 179 -30.66 -13.17 5.98
C GLY A 179 -30.13 -13.39 4.56
N ILE A 180 -30.14 -12.36 3.71
CA ILE A 180 -29.62 -12.41 2.34
C ILE A 180 -28.10 -12.66 2.36
N LEU A 181 -27.33 -11.93 3.15
CA LEU A 181 -25.89 -12.10 3.26
C LEU A 181 -25.51 -13.52 3.70
N LYS A 182 -26.21 -14.07 4.70
CA LYS A 182 -26.02 -15.46 5.15
C LYS A 182 -26.45 -16.48 4.10
N GLY A 183 -27.54 -16.23 3.39
CA GLY A 183 -28.03 -17.07 2.30
C GLY A 183 -27.02 -17.23 1.17
N HIS A 184 -26.26 -16.17 0.88
CA HIS A 184 -25.13 -16.21 -0.07
C HIS A 184 -23.83 -16.80 0.53
N GLY A 185 -23.84 -17.22 1.79
CA GLY A 185 -22.66 -17.75 2.48
C GLY A 185 -21.61 -16.68 2.83
N CYS A 186 -22.01 -15.40 2.90
CA CYS A 186 -21.14 -14.33 3.32
C CYS A 186 -20.80 -14.45 4.80
N SER A 187 -19.53 -14.21 5.14
CA SER A 187 -19.07 -14.15 6.53
C SER A 187 -19.16 -12.71 7.02
N ILE A 188 -20.16 -12.40 7.85
CA ILE A 188 -20.34 -11.09 8.45
C ILE A 188 -19.27 -10.91 9.52
N ILE A 189 -18.48 -9.81 9.40
CA ILE A 189 -17.37 -9.47 10.30
C ILE A 189 -17.86 -8.47 11.35
N ALA A 190 -18.59 -7.45 10.92
CA ALA A 190 -19.12 -6.40 11.80
C ALA A 190 -20.46 -5.87 11.28
N GLU A 191 -21.29 -5.45 12.20
CA GLU A 191 -22.54 -4.73 11.95
C GLU A 191 -22.50 -3.46 12.79
N HIS A 192 -22.74 -2.33 12.15
CA HIS A 192 -22.79 -1.03 12.82
C HIS A 192 -24.12 -0.35 12.53
N HIS A 193 -24.80 0.06 13.61
CA HIS A 193 -26.03 0.82 13.55
C HIS A 193 -25.75 2.24 14.02
N SER A 194 -25.98 3.24 13.16
CA SER A 194 -25.99 4.64 13.54
C SER A 194 -27.42 5.17 13.51
N LEU A 195 -28.06 5.14 14.66
CA LEU A 195 -29.44 5.61 14.81
C LEU A 195 -29.57 7.12 14.56
N GLU A 196 -28.50 7.90 14.80
CA GLU A 196 -28.48 9.34 14.52
C GLU A 196 -28.47 9.66 13.04
N LYS A 197 -27.82 8.81 12.24
CA LYS A 197 -27.64 8.99 10.79
C LYS A 197 -28.59 8.14 9.95
N GLU A 198 -29.54 7.44 10.59
CA GLU A 198 -30.47 6.53 9.90
C GLU A 198 -29.74 5.58 8.93
N ARG A 199 -28.60 5.02 9.40
CA ARG A 199 -27.65 4.25 8.60
C ARG A 199 -27.29 2.92 9.27
N ILE A 200 -27.25 1.87 8.44
CA ILE A 200 -26.81 0.54 8.84
C ILE A 200 -25.61 0.17 7.96
N GLU A 201 -24.54 -0.30 8.58
CA GLU A 201 -23.35 -0.75 7.87
C GLU A 201 -23.08 -2.23 8.15
N PHE A 202 -22.87 -2.99 7.10
CA PHE A 202 -22.42 -4.38 7.17
C PHE A 202 -21.04 -4.52 6.58
N VAL A 203 -20.12 -5.09 7.35
CA VAL A 203 -18.78 -5.49 6.85
C VAL A 203 -18.76 -7.02 6.77
N PHE A 204 -18.51 -7.54 5.58
CA PHE A 204 -18.55 -8.98 5.33
C PHE A 204 -17.56 -9.42 4.27
N ARG A 205 -17.29 -10.74 4.20
CA ARG A 205 -16.48 -11.36 3.14
C ARG A 205 -17.35 -12.20 2.23
N LEU A 206 -17.18 -12.02 0.92
CA LEU A 206 -17.83 -12.87 -0.07
C LEU A 206 -17.12 -14.22 -0.18
N PRO A 207 -17.89 -15.34 -0.29
CA PRO A 207 -17.31 -16.63 -0.62
C PRO A 207 -16.89 -16.67 -2.10
N ARG A 208 -15.93 -17.54 -2.45
CA ARG A 208 -15.41 -17.70 -3.84
C ARG A 208 -16.48 -18.00 -4.89
N ARG A 209 -17.64 -18.53 -4.47
CA ARG A 209 -18.74 -18.94 -5.36
C ARG A 209 -19.77 -17.84 -5.61
N SER A 210 -19.75 -16.77 -4.85
CA SER A 210 -20.69 -15.66 -4.98
C SER A 210 -19.99 -14.46 -5.63
N THR A 211 -20.70 -13.80 -6.54
CA THR A 211 -20.22 -12.60 -7.23
C THR A 211 -20.98 -11.40 -6.66
N ARG A 212 -20.32 -10.22 -6.58
CA ARG A 212 -20.93 -8.96 -6.16
C ARG A 212 -22.22 -8.68 -6.92
N ASP A 213 -22.21 -8.87 -8.24
CA ASP A 213 -23.37 -8.57 -9.09
C ASP A 213 -24.61 -9.40 -8.71
N ARG A 214 -24.44 -10.68 -8.35
CA ARG A 214 -25.55 -11.51 -7.89
C ARG A 214 -26.14 -11.03 -6.58
N LEU A 215 -25.26 -10.64 -5.66
CA LEU A 215 -25.72 -10.12 -4.37
C LEU A 215 -26.39 -8.75 -4.55
N ASP A 216 -25.87 -7.88 -5.42
CA ASP A 216 -26.47 -6.56 -5.70
C ASP A 216 -27.87 -6.69 -6.31
N VAL A 217 -28.07 -7.62 -7.24
CA VAL A 217 -29.40 -7.91 -7.81
C VAL A 217 -30.39 -8.34 -6.73
N GLU A 218 -29.97 -9.20 -5.81
CA GLU A 218 -30.85 -9.68 -4.73
C GLU A 218 -31.13 -8.58 -3.69
N LEU A 219 -30.14 -7.77 -3.35
CA LEU A 219 -30.33 -6.61 -2.48
C LEU A 219 -31.29 -5.57 -3.11
N ARG A 220 -31.25 -5.38 -4.41
CA ARG A 220 -32.19 -4.52 -5.15
C ARG A 220 -33.60 -5.09 -5.21
N SER A 221 -33.77 -6.39 -5.03
CA SER A 221 -35.09 -7.04 -4.99
C SER A 221 -35.82 -6.90 -3.66
N ILE A 222 -35.17 -6.36 -2.63
CA ILE A 222 -35.79 -6.06 -1.33
C ILE A 222 -36.93 -5.04 -1.53
N ALA A 223 -38.01 -5.22 -0.79
CA ALA A 223 -39.16 -4.30 -0.82
C ALA A 223 -38.71 -2.86 -0.57
N ALA A 224 -39.26 -1.91 -1.32
CA ALA A 224 -38.80 -0.52 -1.35
C ALA A 224 -38.81 0.17 0.02
N ASP A 225 -39.70 -0.27 0.93
CA ASP A 225 -39.82 0.23 2.29
C ASP A 225 -38.73 -0.23 3.27
N LEU A 226 -37.98 -1.30 2.91
CA LEU A 226 -36.89 -1.90 3.68
C LEU A 226 -35.52 -1.83 2.96
N ARG A 227 -35.51 -1.43 1.67
CA ARG A 227 -34.30 -1.45 0.87
C ARG A 227 -33.30 -0.35 1.25
N GLY A 228 -33.80 0.88 1.52
CA GLY A 228 -32.95 2.05 1.67
C GLY A 228 -32.12 2.37 0.42
N ASP A 229 -31.16 3.24 0.57
CA ASP A 229 -30.12 3.51 -0.44
C ASP A 229 -28.86 2.70 -0.10
N VAL A 230 -28.43 1.86 -1.04
CA VAL A 230 -27.35 0.89 -0.82
C VAL A 230 -26.09 1.38 -1.52
N ASP A 231 -25.10 1.75 -0.74
CA ASP A 231 -23.77 2.12 -1.21
C ASP A 231 -22.76 1.00 -0.89
N TRP A 232 -21.92 0.70 -1.90
CA TRP A 232 -20.90 -0.35 -1.81
C TRP A 232 -19.54 0.26 -1.65
N GLU A 233 -18.80 -0.15 -0.63
CA GLU A 233 -17.43 0.24 -0.40
C GLU A 233 -16.55 -1.01 -0.19
N VAL A 234 -15.39 -1.04 -0.83
CA VAL A 234 -14.36 -2.07 -0.57
C VAL A 234 -13.40 -1.50 0.47
N THR A 235 -13.19 -2.24 1.54
CA THR A 235 -12.39 -1.77 2.68
C THR A 235 -10.98 -2.33 2.63
#